data_a6c33b569e644f129074178e3af0717b
#
_entry.id   a6c33b569e644f129074178e3af0717b
#
_cell.length_a   1.000
_cell.length_b   1.000
_cell.length_c   1.000
_cell.angle_alpha   90.00
_cell.angle_beta   90.00
_cell.angle_gamma   90.00
#
_symmetry.space_group_name_H-M   'P 1'
#
loop_
_entity.id
_entity.type
_entity.pdbx_description
1 polymer ?
#
loop_
_entity_poly.entity_id
_entity_poly.type
_entity_poly.pdbx_seq_one_letter_code
_entity_poly.pdbx_strand_id
1 'polypeptide(L)'
;MSHSFSLISTLAIGFAIAWALGFLMERIKVPALVGYLLAGIIISPATPGFVGDVNIASELSEIGVMLLMFGVGLHFSMTDLIRVKNIAVPGAILQMGLATCLGAVLAHFWGWPWGQSIVFGMCLSCASTVVLLKGLESRGILESGDGQIAVGWLVVEDIMTVLILVLLPPLASLLGSPLQNTEASLPLWQIVGITLAQVFGFIILMLVVGKRLLPWLLRQVAKTGSRELFTLSVLVFAIGIAYGAAQIFHVSFALGAFFSGMVMRESRYSHRAAMESLPLRDAFSVIFFVGVGMMFDPNVLYEQPLHVLAVLAIIILGKGLVAFGLVLLFRYTLHTALTVAAALSQIGEFSFILAALGLQLKILPQEGMSLVLAGAIISIALNPFAFATVGPARDFIKKRWGFARRMDARIDPMALMPDSVGSGILHGHVVLVGYGEKGKIILEELLQRHLSVVVVDDHHSVIEELRERNVNSIYGDATDPAVLIQAHIHEAAILVLAIENEILCRKIVETAKILRPTIETVMPAENEEDAKALKADGVAQAFVPDELLAQAIVQFTMSRFGKESENQKIREEEAEERKAVERGAL
;
A
#
# COMPACT_ATOMS: atom_id res chain seq x y z
N MET A 1 10.08 34.30 27.98
CA MET A 1 8.72 33.72 28.08
C MET A 1 7.94 33.66 26.76
N SER A 2 8.39 34.31 25.68
CA SER A 2 7.69 34.34 24.37
C SER A 2 7.76 33.04 23.56
N HIS A 3 8.86 32.31 23.63
CA HIS A 3 9.02 31.08 22.81
C HIS A 3 8.16 29.86 23.23
N SER A 4 7.83 29.73 24.54
CA SER A 4 7.02 28.59 25.00
C SER A 4 5.52 28.72 24.62
N PHE A 5 5.02 29.93 24.49
CA PHE A 5 3.65 30.15 23.99
C PHE A 5 3.53 29.97 22.49
N SER A 6 4.60 30.23 21.73
CA SER A 6 4.61 30.03 20.28
C SER A 6 4.43 28.56 19.87
N LEU A 7 5.13 27.61 20.52
CA LEU A 7 4.99 26.18 20.26
C LEU A 7 3.56 25.70 20.50
N ILE A 8 3.02 25.98 21.71
CA ILE A 8 1.69 25.50 22.10
C ILE A 8 0.61 26.08 21.21
N SER A 9 0.69 27.40 20.92
CA SER A 9 -0.31 28.05 20.08
C SER A 9 -0.26 27.58 18.62
N THR A 10 0.94 27.39 18.06
CA THR A 10 1.10 26.87 16.70
C THR A 10 0.53 25.45 16.60
N LEU A 11 0.82 24.56 17.57
CA LEU A 11 0.28 23.22 17.58
C LEU A 11 -1.24 23.21 17.81
N ALA A 12 -1.74 23.94 18.81
CA ALA A 12 -3.16 23.90 19.14
C ALA A 12 -4.04 24.46 18.00
N ILE A 13 -3.65 25.59 17.43
CA ILE A 13 -4.38 26.20 16.32
C ILE A 13 -4.19 25.38 15.04
N GLY A 14 -2.95 24.92 14.76
CA GLY A 14 -2.65 24.06 13.62
C GLY A 14 -3.48 22.78 13.63
N PHE A 15 -3.53 22.06 14.75
CA PHE A 15 -4.35 20.85 14.89
C PHE A 15 -5.85 21.14 14.78
N ALA A 16 -6.35 22.24 15.38
CA ALA A 16 -7.77 22.57 15.31
C ALA A 16 -8.22 22.84 13.86
N ILE A 17 -7.44 23.64 13.12
CA ILE A 17 -7.74 23.94 11.72
C ILE A 17 -7.55 22.69 10.85
N ALA A 18 -6.47 21.90 11.06
CA ALA A 18 -6.22 20.66 10.34
C ALA A 18 -7.35 19.65 10.55
N TRP A 19 -7.84 19.50 11.78
CA TRP A 19 -8.98 18.64 12.07
C TRP A 19 -10.25 19.11 11.35
N ALA A 20 -10.57 20.39 11.41
CA ALA A 20 -11.78 20.95 10.79
C ALA A 20 -11.74 20.80 9.26
N LEU A 21 -10.60 21.16 8.63
CA LEU A 21 -10.45 21.05 7.18
C LEU A 21 -10.28 19.59 6.72
N GLY A 22 -9.57 18.76 7.47
CA GLY A 22 -9.46 17.32 7.19
C GLY A 22 -10.84 16.66 7.20
N PHE A 23 -11.66 16.94 8.23
CA PHE A 23 -13.04 16.47 8.29
C PHE A 23 -13.88 16.95 7.10
N LEU A 24 -13.75 18.22 6.71
CA LEU A 24 -14.46 18.77 5.55
C LEU A 24 -14.05 18.07 4.26
N MET A 25 -12.75 17.84 4.05
CA MET A 25 -12.23 17.16 2.86
C MET A 25 -12.73 15.71 2.77
N GLU A 26 -12.66 14.93 3.85
CA GLU A 26 -13.21 13.56 3.87
C GLU A 26 -14.72 13.54 3.56
N ARG A 27 -15.48 14.53 4.05
CA ARG A 27 -16.92 14.61 3.76
C ARG A 27 -17.23 14.85 2.28
N ILE A 28 -16.36 15.53 1.55
CA ILE A 28 -16.47 15.73 0.10
C ILE A 28 -15.70 14.68 -0.71
N LYS A 29 -15.27 13.57 -0.06
CA LYS A 29 -14.52 12.44 -0.66
C LYS A 29 -13.17 12.85 -1.25
N VAL A 30 -12.54 13.87 -0.70
CA VAL A 30 -11.15 14.26 -0.98
C VAL A 30 -10.29 13.79 0.21
N PRO A 31 -9.06 13.30 -0.02
CA PRO A 31 -8.19 12.87 1.07
C PRO A 31 -7.96 13.97 2.13
N ALA A 32 -8.04 13.62 3.42
CA ALA A 32 -7.86 14.55 4.54
C ALA A 32 -6.52 15.31 4.49
N LEU A 33 -5.51 14.72 3.88
CA LEU A 33 -4.18 15.30 3.64
C LEU A 33 -4.27 16.69 2.96
N VAL A 34 -5.19 16.87 2.02
CA VAL A 34 -5.44 18.17 1.38
C VAL A 34 -5.89 19.20 2.43
N GLY A 35 -6.75 18.77 3.36
CA GLY A 35 -7.19 19.63 4.47
C GLY A 35 -6.03 20.04 5.40
N TYR A 36 -5.08 19.14 5.64
CA TYR A 36 -3.90 19.44 6.47
C TYR A 36 -2.95 20.44 5.80
N LEU A 37 -2.72 20.29 4.49
CA LEU A 37 -1.96 21.27 3.70
C LEU A 37 -2.64 22.65 3.69
N LEU A 38 -3.96 22.69 3.48
CA LEU A 38 -4.73 23.93 3.54
C LEU A 38 -4.68 24.57 4.93
N ALA A 39 -4.69 23.80 6.01
CA ALA A 39 -4.51 24.31 7.36
C ALA A 39 -3.16 25.02 7.51
N GLY A 40 -2.09 24.43 6.97
CA GLY A 40 -0.77 25.07 6.93
C GLY A 40 -0.78 26.40 6.17
N ILE A 41 -1.44 26.44 5.02
CA ILE A 41 -1.58 27.67 4.23
C ILE A 41 -2.29 28.77 5.03
N ILE A 42 -3.35 28.43 5.76
CA ILE A 42 -4.12 29.39 6.57
C ILE A 42 -3.28 30.00 7.69
N ILE A 43 -2.40 29.21 8.34
CA ILE A 43 -1.54 29.71 9.42
C ILE A 43 -0.15 30.14 8.92
N SER A 44 0.04 30.22 7.62
CA SER A 44 1.28 30.66 6.97
C SER A 44 1.52 32.15 7.13
N PRO A 45 2.78 32.62 7.14
CA PRO A 45 3.10 34.05 7.05
C PRO A 45 2.55 34.73 5.79
N ALA A 46 2.24 33.98 4.74
CA ALA A 46 1.69 34.52 3.49
C ALA A 46 0.19 34.83 3.56
N THR A 47 -0.51 34.39 4.61
CA THR A 47 -1.96 34.64 4.79
C THR A 47 -2.25 35.54 5.98
N PRO A 48 -3.23 36.47 5.89
CA PRO A 48 -3.59 37.32 6.99
C PRO A 48 -4.27 36.52 8.12
N GLY A 49 -3.88 36.77 9.37
CA GLY A 49 -4.48 36.10 10.53
C GLY A 49 -3.46 35.66 11.57
N PHE A 50 -3.71 34.47 12.16
CA PHE A 50 -2.74 33.85 13.05
C PHE A 50 -1.58 33.30 12.25
N VAL A 51 -0.36 33.69 12.61
CA VAL A 51 0.86 33.22 11.98
C VAL A 51 1.55 32.21 12.90
N GLY A 52 1.68 30.98 12.45
CA GLY A 52 2.45 29.93 13.13
C GLY A 52 3.96 30.17 13.03
N ASP A 53 4.70 29.62 13.98
CA ASP A 53 6.16 29.67 13.94
C ASP A 53 6.71 28.65 12.94
N VAL A 54 7.23 29.14 11.82
CA VAL A 54 7.73 28.30 10.71
C VAL A 54 8.93 27.45 11.13
N ASN A 55 9.81 27.94 12.02
CA ASN A 55 10.97 27.18 12.47
C ASN A 55 10.53 25.97 13.31
N ILE A 56 9.62 26.21 14.26
CA ILE A 56 9.05 25.14 15.08
C ILE A 56 8.30 24.13 14.21
N ALA A 57 7.51 24.60 13.25
CA ALA A 57 6.80 23.72 12.31
C ALA A 57 7.78 22.89 11.48
N SER A 58 8.91 23.45 11.03
CA SER A 58 9.95 22.73 10.27
C SER A 58 10.62 21.65 11.12
N GLU A 59 11.04 21.94 12.35
CA GLU A 59 11.67 20.96 13.26
C GLU A 59 10.72 19.79 13.58
N LEU A 60 9.46 20.11 13.87
CA LEU A 60 8.45 19.08 14.12
C LEU A 60 8.10 18.27 12.87
N SER A 61 8.16 18.90 11.69
CA SER A 61 7.97 18.24 10.41
C SER A 61 9.06 17.20 10.15
N GLU A 62 10.31 17.44 10.55
CA GLU A 62 11.39 16.44 10.44
C GLU A 62 11.09 15.18 11.27
N ILE A 63 10.57 15.35 12.50
CA ILE A 63 10.11 14.21 13.31
C ILE A 63 8.95 13.49 12.61
N GLY A 64 8.03 14.25 12.02
CA GLY A 64 6.92 13.69 11.22
C GLY A 64 7.42 12.84 10.06
N VAL A 65 8.41 13.34 9.31
CA VAL A 65 9.05 12.58 8.22
C VAL A 65 9.73 11.31 8.73
N MET A 66 10.46 11.36 9.85
CA MET A 66 11.09 10.16 10.41
C MET A 66 10.06 9.10 10.76
N LEU A 67 8.98 9.45 11.46
CA LEU A 67 7.94 8.50 11.84
C LEU A 67 7.15 7.99 10.64
N LEU A 68 6.91 8.83 9.64
CA LEU A 68 6.25 8.45 8.40
C LEU A 68 7.12 7.44 7.63
N MET A 69 8.42 7.72 7.46
CA MET A 69 9.35 6.83 6.76
C MET A 69 9.59 5.51 7.50
N PHE A 70 9.63 5.55 8.83
CA PHE A 70 9.64 4.35 9.65
C PHE A 70 8.39 3.48 9.40
N GLY A 71 7.21 4.10 9.36
CA GLY A 71 5.96 3.42 9.02
C GLY A 71 5.97 2.81 7.62
N VAL A 72 6.45 3.53 6.61
CA VAL A 72 6.65 3.01 5.24
C VAL A 72 7.59 1.80 5.26
N GLY A 73 8.71 1.89 5.98
CA GLY A 73 9.65 0.77 6.15
C GLY A 73 9.02 -0.46 6.80
N LEU A 74 8.15 -0.29 7.81
CA LEU A 74 7.42 -1.37 8.46
C LEU A 74 6.44 -2.09 7.50
N HIS A 75 5.88 -1.40 6.54
CA HIS A 75 4.94 -1.97 5.56
C HIS A 75 5.64 -2.49 4.30
N PHE A 76 6.92 -2.16 4.10
CA PHE A 76 7.67 -2.54 2.91
C PHE A 76 7.88 -4.05 2.82
N SER A 77 7.35 -4.69 1.76
CA SER A 77 7.47 -6.14 1.50
C SER A 77 8.40 -6.43 0.33
N MET A 78 9.56 -7.01 0.64
CA MET A 78 10.45 -7.55 -0.40
C MET A 78 9.79 -8.66 -1.22
N THR A 79 8.96 -9.48 -0.59
CA THR A 79 8.28 -10.60 -1.26
C THR A 79 7.30 -10.08 -2.31
N ASP A 80 6.52 -9.05 -1.98
CA ASP A 80 5.54 -8.48 -2.91
C ASP A 80 6.22 -7.76 -4.06
N LEU A 81 7.33 -7.06 -3.79
CA LEU A 81 8.13 -6.43 -4.83
C LEU A 81 8.74 -7.46 -5.80
N ILE A 82 9.24 -8.60 -5.30
CA ILE A 82 9.81 -9.66 -6.13
C ILE A 82 8.78 -10.22 -7.11
N ARG A 83 7.51 -10.30 -6.71
CA ARG A 83 6.40 -10.80 -7.55
C ARG A 83 6.17 -9.94 -8.80
N VAL A 84 6.23 -8.61 -8.65
CA VAL A 84 5.95 -7.66 -9.75
C VAL A 84 7.20 -6.98 -10.31
N LYS A 85 8.40 -7.40 -9.91
CA LYS A 85 9.68 -6.76 -10.24
C LYS A 85 9.91 -6.53 -11.74
N ASN A 86 9.43 -7.44 -12.58
CA ASN A 86 9.68 -7.42 -14.02
C ASN A 86 9.00 -6.24 -14.73
N ILE A 87 7.92 -5.72 -14.16
CA ILE A 87 7.24 -4.52 -14.65
C ILE A 87 7.49 -3.32 -13.74
N ALA A 88 7.42 -3.49 -12.40
CA ALA A 88 7.53 -2.40 -11.45
C ALA A 88 8.89 -1.72 -11.49
N VAL A 89 9.98 -2.50 -11.51
CA VAL A 89 11.35 -1.91 -11.48
C VAL A 89 11.65 -1.11 -12.75
N PRO A 90 11.61 -1.69 -13.97
CA PRO A 90 11.91 -0.93 -15.18
C PRO A 90 10.86 0.16 -15.44
N GLY A 91 9.59 -0.11 -15.10
CA GLY A 91 8.50 0.84 -15.28
C GLY A 91 8.68 2.09 -14.42
N ALA A 92 8.92 1.95 -13.12
CA ALA A 92 9.12 3.06 -12.20
C ALA A 92 10.36 3.89 -12.58
N ILE A 93 11.49 3.24 -12.88
CA ILE A 93 12.73 3.94 -13.28
C ILE A 93 12.52 4.76 -14.56
N LEU A 94 11.91 4.15 -15.59
CA LEU A 94 11.65 4.85 -16.85
C LEU A 94 10.63 5.97 -16.67
N GLN A 95 9.57 5.73 -15.92
CA GLN A 95 8.52 6.74 -15.67
C GLN A 95 9.08 7.92 -14.87
N MET A 96 9.84 7.68 -13.78
CA MET A 96 10.47 8.74 -13.01
C MET A 96 11.47 9.54 -13.86
N GLY A 97 12.28 8.84 -14.67
CA GLY A 97 13.23 9.49 -15.58
C GLY A 97 12.52 10.37 -16.61
N LEU A 98 11.48 9.87 -17.26
CA LEU A 98 10.71 10.63 -18.24
C LEU A 98 9.96 11.80 -17.61
N ALA A 99 9.33 11.59 -16.44
CA ALA A 99 8.65 12.66 -15.71
C ALA A 99 9.64 13.76 -15.27
N THR A 100 10.83 13.35 -14.78
CA THR A 100 11.92 14.28 -14.45
C THR A 100 12.36 15.08 -15.68
N CYS A 101 12.54 14.43 -16.82
CA CYS A 101 12.89 15.11 -18.07
C CYS A 101 11.81 16.11 -18.49
N LEU A 102 10.53 15.72 -18.45
CA LEU A 102 9.42 16.63 -18.80
C LEU A 102 9.39 17.85 -17.87
N GLY A 103 9.51 17.65 -16.56
CA GLY A 103 9.56 18.75 -15.60
C GLY A 103 10.81 19.63 -15.76
N ALA A 104 11.97 19.02 -16.00
CA ALA A 104 13.23 19.76 -16.22
C ALA A 104 13.18 20.59 -17.50
N VAL A 105 12.69 20.05 -18.60
CA VAL A 105 12.53 20.78 -19.87
C VAL A 105 11.56 21.94 -19.68
N LEU A 106 10.43 21.73 -19.01
CA LEU A 106 9.46 22.80 -18.74
C LEU A 106 10.10 23.95 -17.91
N ALA A 107 10.76 23.63 -16.80
CA ALA A 107 11.40 24.62 -15.94
C ALA A 107 12.54 25.37 -16.68
N HIS A 108 13.28 24.64 -17.53
CA HIS A 108 14.30 25.27 -18.35
C HIS A 108 13.72 26.25 -19.37
N PHE A 109 12.56 25.96 -19.98
CA PHE A 109 11.82 26.90 -20.82
C PHE A 109 11.38 28.16 -20.08
N TRP A 110 11.16 28.08 -18.75
CA TRP A 110 10.92 29.27 -17.92
C TRP A 110 12.18 30.04 -17.58
N GLY A 111 13.35 29.61 -18.08
CA GLY A 111 14.65 30.30 -17.90
C GLY A 111 15.43 29.81 -16.67
N TRP A 112 15.02 28.72 -16.02
CA TRP A 112 15.77 28.20 -14.88
C TRP A 112 17.04 27.47 -15.32
N PRO A 113 18.13 27.56 -14.52
CA PRO A 113 19.35 26.78 -14.75
C PRO A 113 19.04 25.28 -14.76
N TRP A 114 19.79 24.50 -15.54
CA TRP A 114 19.56 23.05 -15.64
C TRP A 114 19.54 22.31 -14.30
N GLY A 115 20.42 22.68 -13.36
CA GLY A 115 20.43 22.05 -12.04
C GLY A 115 19.11 22.21 -11.28
N GLN A 116 18.59 23.45 -11.22
CA GLN A 116 17.30 23.75 -10.61
C GLN A 116 16.15 23.05 -11.35
N SER A 117 16.21 23.06 -12.68
CA SER A 117 15.21 22.42 -13.53
C SER A 117 15.12 20.90 -13.31
N ILE A 118 16.28 20.23 -13.19
CA ILE A 118 16.34 18.79 -12.91
C ILE A 118 15.75 18.47 -11.54
N VAL A 119 16.12 19.24 -10.50
CA VAL A 119 15.57 19.05 -9.14
C VAL A 119 14.06 19.25 -9.14
N PHE A 120 13.56 20.28 -9.83
CA PHE A 120 12.14 20.50 -10.00
C PHE A 120 11.43 19.31 -10.69
N GLY A 121 12.01 18.80 -11.79
CA GLY A 121 11.50 17.63 -12.48
C GLY A 121 11.46 16.37 -11.58
N MET A 122 12.50 16.17 -10.76
CA MET A 122 12.52 15.09 -9.77
C MET A 122 11.36 15.22 -8.76
N CYS A 123 11.07 16.45 -8.28
CA CYS A 123 9.94 16.68 -7.40
C CYS A 123 8.60 16.33 -8.04
N LEU A 124 8.44 16.48 -9.35
CA LEU A 124 7.20 16.13 -10.05
C LEU A 124 7.09 14.63 -10.36
N SER A 125 8.18 13.86 -10.25
CA SER A 125 8.19 12.45 -10.64
C SER A 125 7.59 11.50 -9.60
N CYS A 126 7.58 11.84 -8.32
CA CYS A 126 7.18 10.96 -7.22
C CYS A 126 5.67 10.96 -7.01
N ALA A 127 5.04 9.77 -6.93
CA ALA A 127 3.62 9.64 -6.58
C ALA A 127 3.42 9.54 -5.06
N SER A 128 2.19 9.80 -4.59
CA SER A 128 1.83 9.64 -3.17
C SER A 128 1.38 8.24 -2.86
N THR A 129 2.03 7.63 -1.87
CA THR A 129 1.68 6.31 -1.34
C THR A 129 0.28 6.31 -0.74
N VAL A 130 -0.04 7.33 0.06
CA VAL A 130 -1.33 7.44 0.76
C VAL A 130 -2.49 7.57 -0.24
N VAL A 131 -2.34 8.41 -1.25
CA VAL A 131 -3.40 8.68 -2.24
C VAL A 131 -3.65 7.47 -3.13
N LEU A 132 -2.58 6.80 -3.57
CA LEU A 132 -2.66 5.60 -4.39
C LEU A 132 -3.36 4.47 -3.63
N LEU A 133 -2.90 4.16 -2.40
CA LEU A 133 -3.49 3.09 -1.59
C LEU A 133 -4.97 3.34 -1.29
N LYS A 134 -5.33 4.55 -0.82
CA LYS A 134 -6.75 4.92 -0.61
C LYS A 134 -7.58 4.86 -1.90
N GLY A 135 -6.98 5.25 -3.02
CA GLY A 135 -7.62 5.20 -4.34
C GLY A 135 -7.97 3.77 -4.78
N LEU A 136 -7.08 2.80 -4.55
CA LEU A 136 -7.28 1.38 -4.85
C LEU A 136 -8.21 0.71 -3.82
N GLU A 137 -8.02 0.99 -2.51
CA GLU A 137 -8.82 0.44 -1.42
C GLU A 137 -10.28 0.84 -1.53
N SER A 138 -10.58 2.12 -1.78
CA SER A 138 -11.96 2.62 -1.94
C SER A 138 -12.73 1.97 -3.10
N ARG A 139 -12.03 1.27 -3.99
CA ARG A 139 -12.58 0.53 -5.14
C ARG A 139 -12.51 -0.98 -4.99
N GLY A 140 -11.95 -1.47 -3.87
CA GLY A 140 -11.79 -2.90 -3.61
C GLY A 140 -10.82 -3.61 -4.56
N ILE A 141 -9.89 -2.85 -5.20
CA ILE A 141 -8.93 -3.42 -6.17
C ILE A 141 -7.48 -3.43 -5.66
N LEU A 142 -7.27 -3.17 -4.37
CA LEU A 142 -5.92 -3.14 -3.79
C LEU A 142 -5.19 -4.48 -3.93
N GLU A 143 -5.89 -5.58 -3.67
CA GLU A 143 -5.35 -6.95 -3.74
C GLU A 143 -5.41 -7.56 -5.14
N SER A 144 -6.03 -6.87 -6.11
CA SER A 144 -6.07 -7.34 -7.50
C SER A 144 -4.70 -7.27 -8.16
N GLY A 145 -4.51 -8.01 -9.27
CA GLY A 145 -3.27 -7.94 -10.05
C GLY A 145 -2.89 -6.53 -10.49
N ASP A 146 -3.87 -5.73 -10.89
CA ASP A 146 -3.68 -4.31 -11.27
C ASP A 146 -3.24 -3.46 -10.07
N GLY A 147 -3.87 -3.68 -8.91
CA GLY A 147 -3.51 -3.02 -7.66
C GLY A 147 -2.10 -3.37 -7.21
N GLN A 148 -1.73 -4.65 -7.24
CA GLN A 148 -0.39 -5.12 -6.89
C GLN A 148 0.70 -4.54 -7.81
N ILE A 149 0.43 -4.40 -9.11
CA ILE A 149 1.35 -3.74 -10.06
C ILE A 149 1.51 -2.26 -9.69
N ALA A 150 0.42 -1.54 -9.43
CA ALA A 150 0.47 -0.12 -9.06
C ALA A 150 1.23 0.09 -7.74
N VAL A 151 0.96 -0.75 -6.73
CA VAL A 151 1.65 -0.70 -5.43
C VAL A 151 3.13 -1.06 -5.57
N GLY A 152 3.46 -2.12 -6.31
CA GLY A 152 4.84 -2.50 -6.56
C GLY A 152 5.63 -1.43 -7.31
N TRP A 153 4.99 -0.76 -8.28
CA TRP A 153 5.57 0.37 -9.00
C TRP A 153 5.87 1.54 -8.06
N LEU A 154 4.90 1.91 -7.22
CA LEU A 154 5.05 2.96 -6.22
C LEU A 154 6.18 2.66 -5.22
N VAL A 155 6.28 1.43 -4.73
CA VAL A 155 7.35 1.01 -3.82
C VAL A 155 8.73 1.23 -4.45
N VAL A 156 8.88 0.97 -5.75
CA VAL A 156 10.14 1.25 -6.46
C VAL A 156 10.37 2.76 -6.58
N GLU A 157 9.32 3.56 -6.87
CA GLU A 157 9.41 5.03 -6.86
C GLU A 157 9.89 5.54 -5.51
N ASP A 158 9.35 5.04 -4.41
CA ASP A 158 9.73 5.43 -3.04
C ASP A 158 11.20 5.12 -2.76
N ILE A 159 11.68 3.91 -3.12
CA ILE A 159 13.09 3.54 -2.97
C ILE A 159 13.99 4.44 -3.81
N MET A 160 13.62 4.69 -5.06
CA MET A 160 14.39 5.57 -5.94
C MET A 160 14.42 7.00 -5.40
N THR A 161 13.31 7.48 -4.86
CA THR A 161 13.24 8.82 -4.27
C THR A 161 14.10 8.93 -3.01
N VAL A 162 14.10 7.91 -2.15
CA VAL A 162 15.01 7.85 -1.00
C VAL A 162 16.47 7.87 -1.48
N LEU A 163 16.81 7.14 -2.54
CA LEU A 163 18.15 7.19 -3.12
C LEU A 163 18.50 8.58 -3.66
N ILE A 164 17.55 9.24 -4.34
CA ILE A 164 17.72 10.63 -4.80
C ILE A 164 17.96 11.59 -3.63
N LEU A 165 17.16 11.49 -2.56
CA LEU A 165 17.31 12.31 -1.35
C LEU A 165 18.69 12.18 -0.71
N VAL A 166 19.26 10.98 -0.75
CA VAL A 166 20.60 10.72 -0.21
C VAL A 166 21.69 11.28 -1.12
N LEU A 167 21.51 11.17 -2.43
CA LEU A 167 22.50 11.63 -3.40
C LEU A 167 22.43 13.14 -3.67
N LEU A 168 21.32 13.79 -3.38
CA LEU A 168 21.11 15.20 -3.68
C LEU A 168 22.10 16.14 -2.96
N PRO A 169 22.37 16.02 -1.63
CA PRO A 169 23.34 16.88 -0.94
C PRO A 169 24.75 16.82 -1.53
N PRO A 170 25.38 15.65 -1.77
CA PRO A 170 26.70 15.59 -2.38
C PRO A 170 26.74 16.06 -3.84
N LEU A 171 25.61 15.97 -4.55
CA LEU A 171 25.50 16.45 -5.93
C LEU A 171 25.08 17.92 -6.04
N ALA A 172 24.77 18.58 -4.92
CA ALA A 172 24.26 19.95 -4.92
C ALA A 172 25.22 20.96 -5.59
N SER A 173 26.52 20.79 -5.42
CA SER A 173 27.53 21.65 -6.08
C SER A 173 27.47 21.54 -7.59
N LEU A 174 27.25 20.36 -8.15
CA LEU A 174 27.06 20.13 -9.60
C LEU A 174 25.75 20.73 -10.11
N LEU A 175 24.73 20.73 -9.26
CA LEU A 175 23.42 21.27 -9.58
C LEU A 175 23.34 22.78 -9.36
N GLY A 176 24.51 23.43 -9.09
CA GLY A 176 24.64 24.88 -9.01
C GLY A 176 24.33 25.46 -7.64
N SER A 177 24.44 24.68 -6.56
CA SER A 177 24.36 25.22 -5.21
C SER A 177 25.43 26.27 -4.94
N PRO A 178 25.08 27.46 -4.43
CA PRO A 178 26.06 28.47 -4.01
C PRO A 178 26.70 28.15 -2.65
N LEU A 179 26.21 27.09 -1.95
CA LEU A 179 26.74 26.64 -0.67
C LEU A 179 28.01 25.80 -0.94
N GLN A 180 29.07 26.43 -1.43
CA GLN A 180 30.37 25.77 -1.54
C GLN A 180 30.94 25.59 -0.14
N ASN A 181 31.13 24.34 0.29
CA ASN A 181 32.09 24.03 1.32
C ASN A 181 33.48 24.31 0.75
N THR A 182 34.07 25.42 1.14
CA THR A 182 35.40 25.91 0.72
C THR A 182 36.55 24.97 1.10
N GLU A 183 36.28 23.83 1.72
CA GLU A 183 37.29 22.90 2.25
C GLU A 183 37.50 21.61 1.45
N ALA A 184 36.69 21.31 0.42
CA ALA A 184 36.84 20.05 -0.30
C ALA A 184 37.28 20.26 -1.75
N SER A 185 38.58 20.31 -1.97
CA SER A 185 39.21 20.15 -3.31
C SER A 185 39.14 18.68 -3.81
N LEU A 186 38.23 17.89 -3.32
CA LEU A 186 38.09 16.49 -3.73
C LEU A 186 37.39 16.40 -5.09
N PRO A 187 37.91 15.61 -6.03
CA PRO A 187 37.23 15.36 -7.30
C PRO A 187 35.87 14.68 -7.07
N LEU A 188 34.90 15.00 -7.92
CA LEU A 188 33.51 14.59 -7.80
C LEU A 188 33.30 13.11 -7.59
N TRP A 189 34.06 12.26 -8.31
CA TRP A 189 33.98 10.82 -8.20
C TRP A 189 34.34 10.32 -6.78
N GLN A 190 35.24 11.05 -6.07
CA GLN A 190 35.55 10.73 -4.67
C GLN A 190 34.42 11.12 -3.73
N ILE A 191 33.78 12.28 -3.94
CA ILE A 191 32.63 12.71 -3.13
C ILE A 191 31.49 11.68 -3.29
N VAL A 192 31.14 11.33 -4.52
CA VAL A 192 30.12 10.32 -4.81
C VAL A 192 30.52 8.96 -4.24
N GLY A 193 31.79 8.57 -4.39
CA GLY A 193 32.31 7.31 -3.87
C GLY A 193 32.22 7.22 -2.35
N ILE A 194 32.59 8.28 -1.63
CA ILE A 194 32.49 8.36 -0.17
C ILE A 194 31.04 8.29 0.27
N THR A 195 30.14 9.06 -0.36
CA THR A 195 28.70 9.03 -0.02
C THR A 195 28.11 7.66 -0.25
N LEU A 196 28.38 7.04 -1.39
CA LEU A 196 27.92 5.67 -1.64
C LEU A 196 28.48 4.68 -0.61
N ALA A 197 29.77 4.80 -0.25
CA ALA A 197 30.37 3.97 0.77
C ALA A 197 29.71 4.15 2.16
N GLN A 198 29.36 5.39 2.52
CA GLN A 198 28.62 5.70 3.74
C GLN A 198 27.21 5.09 3.73
N VAL A 199 26.47 5.25 2.65
CA VAL A 199 25.15 4.68 2.47
C VAL A 199 25.18 3.14 2.51
N PHE A 200 26.07 2.52 1.72
CA PHE A 200 26.22 1.06 1.74
C PHE A 200 26.72 0.55 3.09
N GLY A 201 27.63 1.27 3.76
CA GLY A 201 28.08 0.95 5.10
C GLY A 201 26.93 0.95 6.12
N PHE A 202 26.06 1.97 6.07
CA PHE A 202 24.84 2.03 6.88
C PHE A 202 23.89 0.87 6.56
N ILE A 203 23.61 0.61 5.28
CA ILE A 203 22.72 -0.48 4.86
C ILE A 203 23.24 -1.82 5.33
N ILE A 204 24.53 -2.10 5.15
CA ILE A 204 25.17 -3.34 5.61
C ILE A 204 25.07 -3.45 7.13
N LEU A 205 25.37 -2.37 7.87
CA LEU A 205 25.22 -2.35 9.33
C LEU A 205 23.79 -2.71 9.75
N MET A 206 22.78 -2.10 9.12
CA MET A 206 21.38 -2.37 9.44
C MET A 206 20.97 -3.80 9.08
N LEU A 207 21.39 -4.34 7.96
CA LEU A 207 21.04 -5.69 7.53
C LEU A 207 21.80 -6.78 8.33
N VAL A 208 23.02 -6.52 8.80
CA VAL A 208 23.84 -7.51 9.53
C VAL A 208 23.61 -7.40 11.05
N VAL A 209 23.75 -6.20 11.61
CA VAL A 209 23.62 -5.95 13.04
C VAL A 209 22.18 -5.61 13.40
N GLY A 210 21.56 -4.67 12.72
CA GLY A 210 20.19 -4.22 12.99
C GLY A 210 19.17 -5.36 12.97
N LYS A 211 19.22 -6.22 11.95
CA LYS A 211 18.33 -7.38 11.78
C LYS A 211 18.40 -8.39 12.96
N ARG A 212 19.49 -8.42 13.70
CA ARG A 212 19.65 -9.28 14.89
C ARG A 212 19.40 -8.53 16.20
N LEU A 213 19.95 -7.33 16.30
CA LEU A 213 19.94 -6.53 17.54
C LEU A 213 18.54 -5.99 17.86
N LEU A 214 17.84 -5.39 16.87
CA LEU A 214 16.53 -4.76 17.12
C LEU A 214 15.47 -5.77 17.56
N PRO A 215 15.28 -6.93 16.88
CA PRO A 215 14.34 -7.94 17.34
C PRO A 215 14.71 -8.54 18.70
N TRP A 216 16.01 -8.65 19.01
CA TRP A 216 16.47 -9.13 20.31
C TRP A 216 16.12 -8.14 21.42
N LEU A 217 16.39 -6.84 21.21
CA LEU A 217 16.04 -5.79 22.18
C LEU A 217 14.53 -5.74 22.41
N LEU A 218 13.72 -5.73 21.32
CA LEU A 218 12.25 -5.76 21.44
C LEU A 218 11.76 -6.98 22.21
N ARG A 219 12.39 -8.15 22.02
CA ARG A 219 12.04 -9.34 22.78
C ARG A 219 12.30 -9.17 24.27
N GLN A 220 13.42 -8.54 24.65
CA GLN A 220 13.72 -8.29 26.06
C GLN A 220 12.71 -7.31 26.69
N VAL A 221 12.38 -6.24 25.95
CA VAL A 221 11.37 -5.27 26.38
C VAL A 221 9.97 -5.91 26.46
N ALA A 222 9.58 -6.70 25.48
CA ALA A 222 8.27 -7.38 25.48
C ALA A 222 8.11 -8.34 26.69
N LYS A 223 9.19 -8.95 27.20
CA LYS A 223 9.17 -9.79 28.39
C LYS A 223 8.83 -9.02 29.68
N THR A 224 9.01 -7.70 29.71
CA THR A 224 8.66 -6.89 30.89
C THR A 224 7.15 -6.71 31.04
N GLY A 225 6.36 -6.99 29.99
CA GLY A 225 4.92 -6.76 29.97
C GLY A 225 4.49 -5.29 29.89
N SER A 226 5.43 -4.33 29.98
CA SER A 226 5.11 -2.90 29.93
C SER A 226 4.83 -2.45 28.49
N ARG A 227 3.61 -1.93 28.26
CA ARG A 227 3.21 -1.34 26.98
C ARG A 227 3.98 -0.04 26.73
N GLU A 228 4.11 0.79 27.74
CA GLU A 228 4.80 2.09 27.64
C GLU A 228 6.27 1.92 27.22
N LEU A 229 6.97 0.98 27.85
CA LEU A 229 8.36 0.69 27.52
C LEU A 229 8.51 0.12 26.11
N PHE A 230 7.55 -0.68 25.66
CA PHE A 230 7.52 -1.20 24.29
C PHE A 230 7.35 -0.09 23.26
N THR A 231 6.35 0.80 23.44
CA THR A 231 6.12 1.96 22.58
C THR A 231 7.32 2.90 22.54
N LEU A 232 7.91 3.18 23.72
CA LEU A 232 9.14 3.99 23.81
C LEU A 232 10.30 3.35 23.02
N SER A 233 10.46 2.03 23.09
CA SER A 233 11.50 1.33 22.34
C SER A 233 11.31 1.45 20.84
N VAL A 234 10.06 1.37 20.35
CA VAL A 234 9.75 1.57 18.94
C VAL A 234 10.12 2.98 18.49
N LEU A 235 9.81 4.00 19.30
CA LEU A 235 10.19 5.39 19.02
C LEU A 235 11.70 5.61 19.04
N VAL A 236 12.40 5.02 20.00
CA VAL A 236 13.87 5.07 20.06
C VAL A 236 14.48 4.43 18.80
N PHE A 237 13.91 3.35 18.31
CA PHE A 237 14.40 2.75 17.07
C PHE A 237 14.07 3.61 15.84
N ALA A 238 12.87 4.20 15.78
CA ALA A 238 12.49 5.07 14.66
C ALA A 238 13.35 6.34 14.59
N ILE A 239 13.40 7.10 15.69
CA ILE A 239 14.06 8.42 15.75
C ILE A 239 15.56 8.27 16.04
N GLY A 240 15.93 7.41 16.98
CA GLY A 240 17.33 7.25 17.42
C GLY A 240 18.22 6.67 16.33
N ILE A 241 17.74 5.68 15.57
CA ILE A 241 18.49 5.13 14.43
C ILE A 241 18.56 6.16 13.28
N ALA A 242 17.48 6.90 13.03
CA ALA A 242 17.48 7.98 12.03
C ALA A 242 18.51 9.05 12.38
N TYR A 243 18.54 9.49 13.63
CA TYR A 243 19.51 10.45 14.13
C TYR A 243 20.94 9.91 14.09
N GLY A 244 21.17 8.67 14.56
CA GLY A 244 22.47 8.01 14.50
C GLY A 244 22.98 7.83 13.08
N ALA A 245 22.12 7.47 12.14
CA ALA A 245 22.45 7.36 10.72
C ALA A 245 22.92 8.69 10.14
N ALA A 246 22.25 9.78 10.47
CA ALA A 246 22.62 11.12 10.03
C ALA A 246 23.96 11.58 10.63
N GLN A 247 24.20 11.33 11.91
CA GLN A 247 25.42 11.78 12.60
C GLN A 247 26.66 10.94 12.24
N ILE A 248 26.50 9.62 12.07
CA ILE A 248 27.63 8.70 11.89
C ILE A 248 27.95 8.49 10.40
N PHE A 249 26.90 8.34 9.59
CA PHE A 249 27.03 8.01 8.17
C PHE A 249 26.70 9.18 7.25
N HIS A 250 26.30 10.34 7.79
CA HIS A 250 25.90 11.53 7.03
C HIS A 250 24.80 11.26 6.00
N VAL A 251 23.91 10.31 6.30
CA VAL A 251 22.74 10.00 5.49
C VAL A 251 21.50 10.76 6.00
N SER A 252 20.44 10.88 5.18
CA SER A 252 19.24 11.58 5.60
C SER A 252 18.50 10.87 6.74
N PHE A 253 17.84 11.64 7.61
CA PHE A 253 16.97 11.10 8.66
C PHE A 253 15.89 10.16 8.09
N ALA A 254 15.34 10.51 6.93
CA ALA A 254 14.34 9.71 6.23
C ALA A 254 14.85 8.30 5.89
N LEU A 255 16.08 8.19 5.35
CA LEU A 255 16.70 6.90 5.05
C LEU A 255 16.93 6.07 6.31
N GLY A 256 17.46 6.70 7.36
CA GLY A 256 17.70 6.03 8.64
C GLY A 256 16.43 5.43 9.24
N ALA A 257 15.36 6.21 9.28
CA ALA A 257 14.06 5.79 9.76
C ALA A 257 13.45 4.67 8.89
N PHE A 258 13.50 4.79 7.57
CA PHE A 258 13.01 3.78 6.64
C PHE A 258 13.68 2.41 6.85
N PHE A 259 15.01 2.38 6.90
CA PHE A 259 15.74 1.12 7.15
C PHE A 259 15.48 0.56 8.54
N SER A 260 15.31 1.40 9.55
CA SER A 260 14.89 0.97 10.89
C SER A 260 13.55 0.25 10.84
N GLY A 261 12.56 0.80 10.15
CA GLY A 261 11.24 0.20 9.94
C GLY A 261 11.34 -1.12 9.17
N MET A 262 12.08 -1.14 8.06
CA MET A 262 12.27 -2.33 7.23
C MET A 262 12.90 -3.50 8.01
N VAL A 263 13.93 -3.22 8.81
CA VAL A 263 14.57 -4.24 9.67
C VAL A 263 13.63 -4.74 10.75
N MET A 264 12.82 -3.84 11.32
CA MET A 264 11.84 -4.21 12.34
C MET A 264 10.69 -5.04 11.79
N ARG A 265 10.31 -4.88 10.53
CA ARG A 265 9.30 -5.71 9.86
C ARG A 265 9.60 -7.20 9.94
N GLU A 266 10.85 -7.61 9.84
CA GLU A 266 11.24 -9.01 9.92
C GLU A 266 11.16 -9.59 11.36
N SER A 267 10.86 -8.75 12.35
CA SER A 267 10.63 -9.16 13.74
C SER A 267 9.24 -9.81 13.89
N ARG A 268 9.14 -10.81 14.77
CA ARG A 268 7.84 -11.37 15.22
C ARG A 268 6.93 -10.34 15.91
N TYR A 269 7.48 -9.20 16.29
CA TYR A 269 6.77 -8.09 16.93
C TYR A 269 6.42 -6.96 15.96
N SER A 270 6.64 -7.16 14.65
CA SER A 270 6.40 -6.13 13.62
C SER A 270 4.97 -5.59 13.64
N HIS A 271 3.98 -6.49 13.71
CA HIS A 271 2.57 -6.09 13.79
C HIS A 271 2.28 -5.22 15.02
N ARG A 272 2.77 -5.64 16.19
CA ARG A 272 2.60 -4.86 17.43
C ARG A 272 3.35 -3.54 17.37
N ALA A 273 4.58 -3.52 16.82
CA ALA A 273 5.34 -2.28 16.64
C ALA A 273 4.61 -1.31 15.69
N ALA A 274 4.02 -1.82 14.61
CA ALA A 274 3.20 -1.02 13.71
C ALA A 274 1.99 -0.43 14.45
N MET A 275 1.20 -1.24 15.15
CA MET A 275 0.01 -0.80 15.88
C MET A 275 0.32 0.25 16.95
N GLU A 276 1.44 0.13 17.66
CA GLU A 276 1.84 1.08 18.71
C GLU A 276 2.44 2.38 18.12
N SER A 277 3.05 2.33 16.91
CA SER A 277 3.62 3.53 16.26
C SER A 277 2.62 4.29 15.41
N LEU A 278 1.58 3.64 14.89
CA LEU A 278 0.58 4.25 13.99
C LEU A 278 -0.03 5.55 14.53
N PRO A 279 -0.55 5.62 15.78
CA PRO A 279 -1.18 6.84 16.28
C PRO A 279 -0.21 8.03 16.34
N LEU A 280 1.06 7.76 16.69
CA LEU A 280 2.09 8.80 16.74
C LEU A 280 2.51 9.24 15.35
N ARG A 281 2.73 8.28 14.45
CA ARG A 281 3.00 8.56 13.03
C ARG A 281 1.89 9.45 12.45
N ASP A 282 0.63 9.10 12.68
CA ASP A 282 -0.50 9.83 12.12
C ASP A 282 -0.58 11.25 12.69
N ALA A 283 -0.39 11.44 14.01
CA ALA A 283 -0.37 12.77 14.62
C ALA A 283 0.77 13.64 14.09
N PHE A 284 1.99 13.08 13.99
CA PHE A 284 3.14 13.82 13.48
C PHE A 284 3.10 14.03 11.97
N SER A 285 2.45 13.14 11.21
CA SER A 285 2.23 13.36 9.78
C SER A 285 1.31 14.56 9.53
N VAL A 286 0.29 14.78 10.38
CA VAL A 286 -0.53 16.00 10.31
C VAL A 286 0.34 17.25 10.48
N ILE A 287 1.25 17.24 11.48
CA ILE A 287 2.16 18.37 11.72
C ILE A 287 3.08 18.59 10.50
N PHE A 288 3.60 17.50 9.93
CA PHE A 288 4.42 17.56 8.71
C PHE A 288 3.65 18.26 7.57
N PHE A 289 2.42 17.82 7.27
CA PHE A 289 1.63 18.42 6.19
C PHE A 289 1.24 19.88 6.47
N VAL A 290 0.95 20.21 7.72
CA VAL A 290 0.71 21.60 8.13
C VAL A 290 1.98 22.43 7.93
N GLY A 291 3.15 21.94 8.38
CA GLY A 291 4.44 22.62 8.19
C GLY A 291 4.79 22.84 6.71
N VAL A 292 4.58 21.83 5.88
CA VAL A 292 4.74 21.94 4.43
C VAL A 292 3.78 22.97 3.83
N GLY A 293 2.51 22.97 4.26
CA GLY A 293 1.52 23.95 3.84
C GLY A 293 1.90 25.38 4.19
N MET A 294 2.59 25.59 5.33
CA MET A 294 3.09 26.92 5.73
C MET A 294 4.18 27.48 4.80
N MET A 295 4.86 26.60 4.05
CA MET A 295 5.89 27.01 3.07
C MET A 295 5.29 27.42 1.71
N PHE A 296 3.98 27.27 1.53
CA PHE A 296 3.28 27.61 0.30
C PHE A 296 3.02 29.12 0.19
N ASP A 297 3.36 29.69 -0.95
CA ASP A 297 2.97 31.05 -1.31
C ASP A 297 1.75 31.01 -2.23
N PRO A 298 0.56 31.42 -1.74
CA PRO A 298 -0.66 31.43 -2.55
C PRO A 298 -0.63 32.36 -3.75
N ASN A 299 0.25 33.37 -3.74
CA ASN A 299 0.34 34.33 -4.83
C ASN A 299 0.69 33.66 -6.16
N VAL A 300 1.41 32.55 -6.14
CA VAL A 300 1.76 31.78 -7.35
C VAL A 300 0.53 31.39 -8.18
N LEU A 301 -0.63 31.18 -7.54
CA LEU A 301 -1.88 30.83 -8.24
C LEU A 301 -2.42 32.00 -9.07
N TYR A 302 -2.15 33.24 -8.66
CA TYR A 302 -2.63 34.46 -9.32
C TYR A 302 -1.59 35.04 -10.25
N GLU A 303 -0.33 35.02 -9.87
CA GLU A 303 0.77 35.59 -10.65
C GLU A 303 1.19 34.69 -11.78
N GLN A 304 1.14 33.36 -11.58
CA GLN A 304 1.65 32.39 -12.54
C GLN A 304 0.67 31.24 -12.85
N PRO A 305 -0.58 31.51 -13.19
CA PRO A 305 -1.59 30.46 -13.41
C PRO A 305 -1.21 29.50 -14.54
N LEU A 306 -0.49 29.97 -15.57
CA LEU A 306 -0.02 29.13 -16.67
C LEU A 306 1.08 28.16 -16.23
N HIS A 307 1.96 28.54 -15.29
CA HIS A 307 2.97 27.64 -14.73
C HIS A 307 2.29 26.53 -13.91
N VAL A 308 1.30 26.88 -13.09
CA VAL A 308 0.51 25.91 -12.33
C VAL A 308 -0.22 24.93 -13.25
N LEU A 309 -0.87 25.42 -14.32
CA LEU A 309 -1.54 24.56 -15.30
C LEU A 309 -0.56 23.63 -16.04
N ALA A 310 0.63 24.13 -16.39
CA ALA A 310 1.66 23.33 -17.04
C ALA A 310 2.20 22.23 -16.10
N VAL A 311 2.41 22.55 -14.82
CA VAL A 311 2.80 21.57 -13.79
C VAL A 311 1.72 20.50 -13.64
N LEU A 312 0.44 20.89 -13.53
CA LEU A 312 -0.68 19.95 -13.47
C LEU A 312 -0.77 19.08 -14.72
N ALA A 313 -0.53 19.66 -15.90
CA ALA A 313 -0.51 18.88 -17.14
C ALA A 313 0.60 17.83 -17.14
N ILE A 314 1.80 18.14 -16.61
CA ILE A 314 2.87 17.15 -16.46
C ILE A 314 2.49 16.07 -15.45
N ILE A 315 1.95 16.44 -14.28
CA ILE A 315 1.61 15.49 -13.24
C ILE A 315 0.48 14.56 -13.69
N ILE A 316 -0.61 15.09 -14.22
CA ILE A 316 -1.81 14.31 -14.55
C ILE A 316 -1.67 13.64 -15.92
N LEU A 317 -1.34 14.43 -16.95
CA LEU A 317 -1.27 13.91 -18.31
C LEU A 317 0.12 13.32 -18.63
N GLY A 318 1.20 14.03 -18.30
CA GLY A 318 2.57 13.60 -18.61
C GLY A 318 2.90 12.28 -17.93
N LYS A 319 2.86 12.23 -16.58
CA LYS A 319 3.09 11.00 -15.81
C LYS A 319 2.11 9.90 -16.17
N GLY A 320 0.81 10.23 -16.22
CA GLY A 320 -0.24 9.28 -16.54
C GLY A 320 -0.05 8.64 -17.90
N LEU A 321 0.23 9.43 -18.95
CA LEU A 321 0.47 8.91 -20.30
C LEU A 321 1.76 8.08 -20.40
N VAL A 322 2.81 8.50 -19.69
CA VAL A 322 4.06 7.72 -19.63
C VAL A 322 3.81 6.37 -18.98
N ALA A 323 3.14 6.32 -17.82
CA ALA A 323 2.80 5.09 -17.13
C ALA A 323 1.89 4.19 -18.00
N PHE A 324 0.85 4.77 -18.60
CA PHE A 324 -0.03 4.10 -19.55
C PHE A 324 0.75 3.45 -20.70
N GLY A 325 1.61 4.23 -21.36
CA GLY A 325 2.41 3.75 -22.48
C GLY A 325 3.39 2.65 -22.10
N LEU A 326 4.03 2.75 -20.94
CA LEU A 326 4.96 1.73 -20.44
C LEU A 326 4.24 0.41 -20.11
N VAL A 327 3.10 0.46 -19.41
CA VAL A 327 2.31 -0.74 -19.09
C VAL A 327 1.86 -1.46 -20.38
N LEU A 328 1.43 -0.70 -21.41
CA LEU A 328 1.11 -1.28 -22.72
C LEU A 328 2.33 -1.84 -23.44
N LEU A 329 3.49 -1.20 -23.32
CA LEU A 329 4.77 -1.66 -23.86
C LEU A 329 5.19 -3.00 -23.24
N PHE A 330 4.98 -3.16 -21.93
CA PHE A 330 5.16 -4.42 -21.21
C PHE A 330 4.08 -5.46 -21.50
N ARG A 331 3.16 -5.16 -22.42
CA ARG A 331 2.11 -6.07 -22.92
C ARG A 331 1.00 -6.42 -21.94
N TYR A 332 0.79 -5.63 -20.92
CA TYR A 332 -0.37 -5.77 -20.02
C TYR A 332 -1.66 -5.25 -20.67
N THR A 333 -2.78 -5.48 -20.01
CA THR A 333 -4.11 -5.14 -20.53
C THR A 333 -4.34 -3.62 -20.56
N LEU A 334 -5.32 -3.18 -21.36
CA LEU A 334 -5.74 -1.79 -21.40
C LEU A 334 -6.29 -1.32 -20.04
N HIS A 335 -6.98 -2.21 -19.32
CA HIS A 335 -7.50 -1.92 -17.98
C HIS A 335 -6.37 -1.67 -16.97
N THR A 336 -5.38 -2.56 -16.91
CA THR A 336 -4.18 -2.39 -16.08
C THR A 336 -3.47 -1.07 -16.39
N ALA A 337 -3.29 -0.76 -17.69
CA ALA A 337 -2.62 0.47 -18.10
C ALA A 337 -3.35 1.74 -17.66
N LEU A 338 -4.67 1.78 -17.77
CA LEU A 338 -5.49 2.89 -17.31
C LEU A 338 -5.52 3.00 -15.78
N THR A 339 -5.60 1.88 -15.07
CA THR A 339 -5.60 1.85 -13.59
C THR A 339 -4.28 2.35 -13.03
N VAL A 340 -3.14 1.85 -13.53
CA VAL A 340 -1.80 2.31 -13.11
C VAL A 340 -1.59 3.78 -13.46
N ALA A 341 -2.02 4.21 -14.66
CA ALA A 341 -1.94 5.62 -15.06
C ALA A 341 -2.74 6.53 -14.12
N ALA A 342 -3.97 6.17 -13.77
CA ALA A 342 -4.80 6.93 -12.84
C ALA A 342 -4.20 6.96 -11.43
N ALA A 343 -3.67 5.83 -10.96
CA ALA A 343 -3.04 5.70 -9.65
C ALA A 343 -1.80 6.63 -9.50
N LEU A 344 -0.97 6.73 -10.55
CA LEU A 344 0.26 7.52 -10.56
C LEU A 344 0.07 8.98 -11.00
N SER A 345 -1.13 9.40 -11.44
CA SER A 345 -1.43 10.75 -11.93
C SER A 345 -1.53 11.81 -10.81
N GLN A 346 -0.66 11.76 -9.84
CA GLN A 346 -0.59 12.68 -8.70
C GLN A 346 0.83 12.66 -8.10
N ILE A 347 1.18 13.64 -7.24
CA ILE A 347 2.44 13.68 -6.50
C ILE A 347 2.18 13.74 -4.99
N GLY A 348 3.18 13.39 -4.19
CA GLY A 348 2.98 13.19 -2.78
C GLY A 348 4.05 13.75 -1.86
N GLU A 349 4.09 13.18 -0.67
CA GLU A 349 4.93 13.59 0.46
C GLU A 349 6.42 13.60 0.12
N PHE A 350 6.90 12.66 -0.66
CA PHE A 350 8.30 12.62 -1.07
C PHE A 350 8.69 13.80 -1.96
N SER A 351 7.75 14.29 -2.79
CA SER A 351 7.95 15.50 -3.59
C SER A 351 8.19 16.73 -2.71
N PHE A 352 7.49 16.82 -1.57
CA PHE A 352 7.65 17.91 -0.62
C PHE A 352 8.99 17.84 0.12
N ILE A 353 9.37 16.63 0.56
CA ILE A 353 10.67 16.41 1.22
C ILE A 353 11.80 16.76 0.28
N LEU A 354 11.70 16.34 -0.98
CA LEU A 354 12.70 16.62 -2.00
C LEU A 354 12.77 18.12 -2.34
N ALA A 355 11.62 18.78 -2.44
CA ALA A 355 11.54 20.22 -2.69
C ALA A 355 12.09 21.04 -1.51
N ALA A 356 11.76 20.66 -0.26
CA ALA A 356 12.28 21.30 0.94
C ALA A 356 13.82 21.14 1.02
N LEU A 357 14.36 19.95 0.76
CA LEU A 357 15.80 19.73 0.70
C LEU A 357 16.45 20.53 -0.42
N GLY A 358 15.83 20.58 -1.60
CA GLY A 358 16.28 21.40 -2.72
C GLY A 358 16.35 22.88 -2.39
N LEU A 359 15.37 23.39 -1.64
CA LEU A 359 15.32 24.75 -1.14
C LEU A 359 16.43 25.02 -0.11
N GLN A 360 16.63 24.12 0.87
CA GLN A 360 17.70 24.21 1.88
C GLN A 360 19.08 24.22 1.21
N LEU A 361 19.29 23.39 0.19
CA LEU A 361 20.53 23.32 -0.59
C LEU A 361 20.68 24.46 -1.60
N LYS A 362 19.70 25.36 -1.72
CA LYS A 362 19.64 26.47 -2.70
C LYS A 362 19.74 26.02 -4.17
N ILE A 363 19.30 24.80 -4.46
CA ILE A 363 19.19 24.22 -5.81
C ILE A 363 17.75 24.15 -6.32
N LEU A 364 16.79 24.67 -5.56
CA LEU A 364 15.42 24.90 -5.97
C LEU A 364 15.00 26.31 -5.49
N PRO A 365 14.38 27.15 -6.33
CA PRO A 365 13.87 28.44 -5.91
C PRO A 365 12.55 28.28 -5.10
N GLN A 366 12.19 29.30 -4.31
CA GLN A 366 10.94 29.34 -3.54
C GLN A 366 9.70 29.17 -4.45
N GLU A 367 9.73 29.77 -5.63
CA GLU A 367 8.72 29.60 -6.68
C GLU A 367 8.51 28.11 -7.02
N GLY A 368 9.60 27.35 -7.16
CA GLY A 368 9.56 25.92 -7.45
C GLY A 368 8.88 25.12 -6.34
N MET A 369 9.15 25.46 -5.08
CA MET A 369 8.46 24.86 -3.94
C MET A 369 6.96 25.13 -4.00
N SER A 370 6.56 26.37 -4.27
CA SER A 370 5.14 26.75 -4.37
C SER A 370 4.43 26.08 -5.55
N LEU A 371 5.11 25.93 -6.71
CA LEU A 371 4.55 25.21 -7.87
C LEU A 371 4.38 23.71 -7.59
N VAL A 372 5.34 23.08 -6.90
CA VAL A 372 5.22 21.66 -6.48
C VAL A 372 4.02 21.48 -5.53
N LEU A 373 3.87 22.38 -4.54
CA LEU A 373 2.76 22.33 -3.59
C LEU A 373 1.41 22.56 -4.26
N ALA A 374 1.29 23.55 -5.14
CA ALA A 374 0.08 23.79 -5.91
C ALA A 374 -0.29 22.56 -6.76
N GLY A 375 0.70 22.02 -7.47
CA GLY A 375 0.55 20.81 -8.28
C GLY A 375 0.08 19.61 -7.46
N ALA A 376 0.63 19.42 -6.28
CA ALA A 376 0.25 18.32 -5.38
C ALA A 376 -1.17 18.47 -4.86
N ILE A 377 -1.51 19.62 -4.25
CA ILE A 377 -2.85 19.85 -3.68
C ILE A 377 -3.93 19.58 -4.74
N ILE A 378 -3.75 20.15 -5.93
CA ILE A 378 -4.75 20.04 -6.99
C ILE A 378 -4.75 18.62 -7.59
N SER A 379 -3.59 17.99 -7.83
CA SER A 379 -3.53 16.63 -8.40
C SER A 379 -4.08 15.58 -7.42
N ILE A 380 -3.83 15.71 -6.12
CA ILE A 380 -4.41 14.84 -5.09
C ILE A 380 -5.94 14.99 -5.05
N ALA A 381 -6.45 16.23 -5.07
CA ALA A 381 -7.89 16.49 -5.09
C ALA A 381 -8.57 15.97 -6.37
N LEU A 382 -7.87 15.97 -7.50
CA LEU A 382 -8.39 15.48 -8.79
C LEU A 382 -8.23 13.96 -8.98
N ASN A 383 -7.41 13.29 -8.19
CA ASN A 383 -7.12 11.87 -8.37
C ASN A 383 -8.35 10.94 -8.31
N PRO A 384 -9.35 11.13 -7.43
CA PRO A 384 -10.60 10.36 -7.46
C PRO A 384 -11.33 10.42 -8.81
N PHE A 385 -11.28 11.59 -9.48
CA PHE A 385 -11.86 11.77 -10.81
C PHE A 385 -11.04 11.05 -11.90
N ALA A 386 -9.70 11.06 -11.79
CA ALA A 386 -8.85 10.29 -12.70
C ALA A 386 -9.22 8.80 -12.68
N PHE A 387 -9.38 8.21 -11.51
CA PHE A 387 -9.87 6.84 -11.39
C PHE A 387 -11.29 6.64 -11.94
N ALA A 388 -12.19 7.59 -11.74
CA ALA A 388 -13.56 7.50 -12.27
C ALA A 388 -13.60 7.46 -13.81
N THR A 389 -12.58 8.00 -14.48
CA THR A 389 -12.48 7.97 -15.95
C THR A 389 -11.98 6.63 -16.50
N VAL A 390 -11.43 5.72 -15.71
CA VAL A 390 -10.83 4.44 -16.17
C VAL A 390 -11.84 3.59 -16.97
N GLY A 391 -13.04 3.36 -16.43
CA GLY A 391 -14.09 2.60 -17.11
C GLY A 391 -14.55 3.25 -18.43
N PRO A 392 -15.05 4.50 -18.40
CA PRO A 392 -15.46 5.22 -19.61
C PRO A 392 -14.35 5.34 -20.66
N ALA A 393 -13.10 5.58 -20.25
CA ALA A 393 -11.97 5.66 -21.17
C ALA A 393 -11.67 4.31 -21.83
N ARG A 394 -11.70 3.21 -21.07
CA ARG A 394 -11.58 1.85 -21.59
C ARG A 394 -12.63 1.59 -22.68
N ASP A 395 -13.89 1.88 -22.38
CA ASP A 395 -15.01 1.63 -23.32
C ASP A 395 -14.91 2.50 -24.56
N PHE A 396 -14.54 3.78 -24.41
CA PHE A 396 -14.32 4.70 -25.53
C PHE A 396 -13.18 4.22 -26.44
N ILE A 397 -12.04 3.84 -25.87
CA ILE A 397 -10.87 3.36 -26.61
C ILE A 397 -11.21 2.06 -27.36
N LYS A 398 -11.91 1.13 -26.71
CA LYS A 398 -12.37 -0.12 -27.33
C LYS A 398 -13.32 0.11 -28.51
N LYS A 399 -14.23 1.10 -28.41
CA LYS A 399 -15.16 1.45 -29.50
C LYS A 399 -14.46 2.08 -30.69
N ARG A 400 -13.42 2.90 -30.44
CA ARG A 400 -12.79 3.71 -31.50
C ARG A 400 -11.64 2.98 -32.21
N TRP A 401 -10.88 2.11 -31.51
CA TRP A 401 -9.67 1.51 -32.06
C TRP A 401 -9.72 -0.03 -32.00
N GLY A 402 -9.77 -0.67 -33.20
CA GLY A 402 -9.78 -2.13 -33.31
C GLY A 402 -8.51 -2.81 -32.74
N PHE A 403 -7.38 -2.08 -32.70
CA PHE A 403 -6.16 -2.53 -32.07
C PHE A 403 -6.31 -2.67 -30.54
N ALA A 404 -7.04 -1.76 -29.89
CA ALA A 404 -7.30 -1.81 -28.47
C ALA A 404 -8.12 -3.06 -28.07
N ARG A 405 -9.03 -3.52 -28.91
CA ARG A 405 -9.76 -4.78 -28.72
C ARG A 405 -8.83 -5.99 -28.75
N ARG A 406 -7.79 -5.97 -29.59
CA ARG A 406 -6.78 -7.02 -29.63
C ARG A 406 -5.83 -6.98 -28.43
N MET A 407 -5.62 -5.81 -27.84
CA MET A 407 -4.80 -5.66 -26.63
C MET A 407 -5.52 -6.10 -25.37
N ASP A 408 -6.81 -5.84 -25.30
CA ASP A 408 -7.67 -6.27 -24.18
C ASP A 408 -8.06 -7.75 -24.31
N ALA A 409 -8.09 -8.28 -25.55
CA ALA A 409 -8.27 -9.69 -25.85
C ALA A 409 -6.95 -10.51 -25.78
N ARG A 410 -5.85 -9.92 -25.33
CA ARG A 410 -4.68 -10.68 -24.93
C ARG A 410 -5.05 -11.44 -23.66
N ILE A 411 -5.55 -12.64 -23.88
CA ILE A 411 -5.79 -13.59 -22.81
C ILE A 411 -4.40 -13.86 -22.25
N ASP A 412 -4.19 -13.53 -20.99
CA ASP A 412 -3.00 -13.96 -20.27
C ASP A 412 -2.92 -15.49 -20.45
N PRO A 413 -1.78 -16.07 -20.85
CA PRO A 413 -1.64 -17.52 -20.93
C PRO A 413 -2.05 -18.24 -19.64
N MET A 414 -2.01 -17.53 -18.51
CA MET A 414 -2.48 -18.02 -17.22
C MET A 414 -4.01 -17.91 -17.03
N ALA A 415 -4.70 -17.11 -17.83
CA ALA A 415 -6.17 -17.06 -17.87
C ALA A 415 -6.77 -18.21 -18.69
N LEU A 416 -5.95 -18.96 -19.42
CA LEU A 416 -6.36 -20.17 -20.12
C LEU A 416 -6.09 -21.40 -19.24
N MET A 417 -7.00 -22.38 -19.29
CA MET A 417 -6.75 -23.68 -18.67
C MET A 417 -5.53 -24.35 -19.35
N PRO A 418 -4.64 -25.03 -18.61
CA PRO A 418 -3.52 -25.75 -19.22
C PRO A 418 -4.00 -26.78 -20.24
N ASP A 419 -3.37 -26.85 -21.42
CA ASP A 419 -3.68 -27.79 -22.50
C ASP A 419 -3.60 -29.27 -22.08
N SER A 420 -2.96 -29.56 -20.93
CA SER A 420 -2.86 -30.89 -20.35
C SER A 420 -4.17 -31.48 -19.83
N VAL A 421 -5.20 -30.62 -19.65
CA VAL A 421 -6.52 -31.03 -19.18
C VAL A 421 -7.45 -31.10 -20.39
N GLY A 422 -7.58 -32.29 -20.96
CA GLY A 422 -8.55 -32.53 -22.04
C GLY A 422 -9.96 -32.13 -21.57
N SER A 423 -10.66 -31.37 -22.40
CA SER A 423 -12.01 -30.85 -22.14
C SER A 423 -13.08 -31.93 -21.83
N GLY A 424 -12.72 -33.20 -21.91
CA GLY A 424 -13.60 -34.34 -21.58
C GLY A 424 -13.54 -34.84 -20.14
N ILE A 425 -12.70 -34.26 -19.27
CA ILE A 425 -12.43 -34.79 -17.91
C ILE A 425 -13.14 -33.99 -16.82
N LEU A 426 -13.65 -32.80 -17.13
CA LEU A 426 -14.22 -31.86 -16.14
C LEU A 426 -15.75 -31.88 -16.18
N HIS A 427 -16.37 -32.96 -15.69
CA HIS A 427 -17.81 -32.99 -15.41
C HIS A 427 -18.05 -33.09 -13.91
N GLY A 428 -18.91 -32.26 -13.36
CA GLY A 428 -19.28 -32.30 -11.95
C GLY A 428 -18.18 -31.84 -10.99
N HIS A 429 -17.22 -31.05 -11.46
CA HIS A 429 -16.14 -30.50 -10.66
C HIS A 429 -16.59 -29.34 -9.77
N VAL A 430 -15.73 -28.97 -8.81
CA VAL A 430 -15.91 -27.80 -7.96
C VAL A 430 -15.16 -26.61 -8.57
N VAL A 431 -15.83 -25.47 -8.72
CA VAL A 431 -15.14 -24.19 -9.00
C VAL A 431 -14.94 -23.49 -7.68
N LEU A 432 -13.68 -23.30 -7.28
CA LEU A 432 -13.28 -22.59 -6.06
C LEU A 432 -12.72 -21.22 -6.43
N VAL A 433 -13.36 -20.16 -5.96
CA VAL A 433 -12.92 -18.78 -6.19
C VAL A 433 -12.27 -18.24 -4.92
N GLY A 434 -11.00 -17.85 -5.06
CA GLY A 434 -10.15 -17.34 -3.99
C GLY A 434 -9.29 -18.43 -3.32
N TYR A 435 -7.96 -18.24 -3.34
CA TYR A 435 -6.98 -19.14 -2.74
C TYR A 435 -6.25 -18.47 -1.56
N GLY A 436 -6.98 -17.68 -0.76
CA GLY A 436 -6.51 -17.19 0.54
C GLY A 436 -6.45 -18.30 1.59
N GLU A 437 -6.26 -17.98 2.86
CA GLU A 437 -6.15 -18.96 3.96
C GLU A 437 -7.32 -19.97 3.97
N LYS A 438 -8.57 -19.47 3.79
CA LYS A 438 -9.76 -20.32 3.73
C LYS A 438 -9.76 -21.21 2.48
N GLY A 439 -9.44 -20.64 1.32
CA GLY A 439 -9.40 -21.37 0.05
C GLY A 439 -8.35 -22.48 0.05
N LYS A 440 -7.20 -22.28 0.68
CA LYS A 440 -6.16 -23.30 0.86
C LYS A 440 -6.69 -24.51 1.63
N ILE A 441 -7.34 -24.27 2.77
CA ILE A 441 -7.89 -25.35 3.60
C ILE A 441 -8.97 -26.13 2.83
N ILE A 442 -9.85 -25.41 2.13
CA ILE A 442 -10.93 -26.01 1.34
C ILE A 442 -10.32 -26.88 0.21
N LEU A 443 -9.37 -26.33 -0.54
CA LEU A 443 -8.73 -27.04 -1.63
C LEU A 443 -8.04 -28.33 -1.17
N GLU A 444 -7.22 -28.26 -0.10
CA GLU A 444 -6.52 -29.44 0.43
C GLU A 444 -7.48 -30.55 0.83
N GLU A 445 -8.57 -30.23 1.50
CA GLU A 445 -9.59 -31.20 1.93
C GLU A 445 -10.34 -31.81 0.72
N LEU A 446 -10.66 -31.01 -0.29
CA LEU A 446 -11.31 -31.49 -1.52
C LEU A 446 -10.38 -32.41 -2.32
N LEU A 447 -9.11 -32.07 -2.43
CA LEU A 447 -8.09 -32.90 -3.12
C LEU A 447 -7.84 -34.23 -2.38
N GLN A 448 -7.81 -34.22 -1.03
CA GLN A 448 -7.70 -35.46 -0.25
C GLN A 448 -8.88 -36.43 -0.50
N ARG A 449 -10.04 -35.89 -0.82
CA ARG A 449 -11.22 -36.67 -1.18
C ARG A 449 -11.33 -37.00 -2.66
N HIS A 450 -10.26 -36.75 -3.44
CA HIS A 450 -10.17 -37.01 -4.87
C HIS A 450 -11.24 -36.29 -5.73
N LEU A 451 -11.70 -35.11 -5.26
CA LEU A 451 -12.63 -34.29 -6.04
C LEU A 451 -11.87 -33.45 -7.05
N SER A 452 -12.43 -33.32 -8.25
CA SER A 452 -11.89 -32.43 -9.28
C SER A 452 -12.21 -30.98 -8.91
N VAL A 453 -11.19 -30.14 -8.80
CA VAL A 453 -11.33 -28.73 -8.45
C VAL A 453 -10.66 -27.86 -9.51
N VAL A 454 -11.32 -26.78 -9.90
CA VAL A 454 -10.75 -25.70 -10.68
C VAL A 454 -10.70 -24.45 -9.78
N VAL A 455 -9.50 -23.94 -9.52
CA VAL A 455 -9.31 -22.75 -8.72
C VAL A 455 -9.29 -21.51 -9.61
N VAL A 456 -10.04 -20.49 -9.26
CA VAL A 456 -10.01 -19.17 -9.89
C VAL A 456 -9.49 -18.17 -8.89
N ASP A 457 -8.43 -17.45 -9.25
CA ASP A 457 -7.85 -16.43 -8.40
C ASP A 457 -7.29 -15.28 -9.27
N ASP A 458 -7.32 -14.06 -8.76
CA ASP A 458 -6.82 -12.87 -9.45
C ASP A 458 -5.35 -12.55 -9.11
N HIS A 459 -4.66 -13.46 -8.40
CA HIS A 459 -3.25 -13.39 -8.08
C HIS A 459 -2.44 -14.33 -8.96
N HIS A 460 -1.61 -13.76 -9.82
CA HIS A 460 -0.78 -14.51 -10.78
C HIS A 460 0.15 -15.52 -10.09
N SER A 461 0.77 -15.12 -8.95
CA SER A 461 1.66 -16.00 -8.18
C SER A 461 0.95 -17.20 -7.54
N VAL A 462 -0.31 -17.04 -7.19
CA VAL A 462 -1.16 -18.14 -6.68
C VAL A 462 -1.40 -19.16 -7.77
N ILE A 463 -1.71 -18.69 -8.98
CA ILE A 463 -1.95 -19.57 -10.12
C ILE A 463 -0.67 -20.30 -10.55
N GLU A 464 0.50 -19.65 -10.50
CA GLU A 464 1.80 -20.31 -10.73
C GLU A 464 2.05 -21.43 -9.72
N GLU A 465 1.90 -21.15 -8.41
CA GLU A 465 2.05 -22.14 -7.34
C GLU A 465 1.11 -23.34 -7.53
N LEU A 466 -0.16 -23.09 -7.85
CA LEU A 466 -1.14 -24.13 -8.08
C LEU A 466 -0.82 -24.99 -9.30
N ARG A 467 -0.33 -24.40 -10.38
CA ARG A 467 0.11 -25.10 -11.59
C ARG A 467 1.34 -25.96 -11.37
N GLU A 468 2.31 -25.49 -10.59
CA GLU A 468 3.47 -26.30 -10.18
C GLU A 468 3.04 -27.53 -9.39
N ARG A 469 1.94 -27.43 -8.63
CA ARG A 469 1.32 -28.54 -7.90
C ARG A 469 0.37 -29.39 -8.75
N ASN A 470 0.27 -29.13 -10.07
CA ASN A 470 -0.66 -29.79 -11.01
C ASN A 470 -2.14 -29.62 -10.61
N VAL A 471 -2.50 -28.47 -9.98
CA VAL A 471 -3.88 -28.11 -9.69
C VAL A 471 -4.42 -27.29 -10.85
N ASN A 472 -5.62 -27.64 -11.34
CA ASN A 472 -6.30 -26.87 -12.36
C ASN A 472 -6.63 -25.49 -11.85
N SER A 473 -6.07 -24.46 -12.48
CA SER A 473 -6.19 -23.09 -11.99
C SER A 473 -6.20 -22.08 -13.13
N ILE A 474 -6.99 -21.01 -12.94
CA ILE A 474 -7.25 -19.98 -13.94
C ILE A 474 -7.02 -18.62 -13.27
N TYR A 475 -6.18 -17.83 -13.90
CA TYR A 475 -5.96 -16.44 -13.51
C TYR A 475 -7.07 -15.53 -14.06
N GLY A 476 -7.69 -14.75 -13.21
CA GLY A 476 -8.63 -13.70 -13.62
C GLY A 476 -9.65 -13.32 -12.56
N ASP A 477 -10.34 -12.21 -12.83
CA ASP A 477 -11.46 -11.73 -12.02
C ASP A 477 -12.70 -12.60 -12.28
N ALA A 478 -13.15 -13.32 -11.27
CA ALA A 478 -14.33 -14.19 -11.36
C ALA A 478 -15.66 -13.42 -11.60
N THR A 479 -15.67 -12.11 -11.52
CA THR A 479 -16.83 -11.30 -11.94
C THR A 479 -16.93 -11.20 -13.46
N ASP A 480 -15.86 -11.50 -14.22
CA ASP A 480 -15.87 -11.55 -15.68
C ASP A 480 -16.46 -12.89 -16.15
N PRO A 481 -17.54 -12.88 -16.93
CA PRO A 481 -18.13 -14.10 -17.50
C PRO A 481 -17.11 -14.97 -18.25
N ALA A 482 -16.11 -14.37 -18.92
CA ALA A 482 -15.10 -15.10 -19.68
C ALA A 482 -14.24 -15.99 -18.78
N VAL A 483 -13.91 -15.56 -17.56
CA VAL A 483 -13.13 -16.32 -16.58
C VAL A 483 -13.92 -17.53 -16.07
N LEU A 484 -15.19 -17.35 -15.73
CA LEU A 484 -16.07 -18.45 -15.32
C LEU A 484 -16.34 -19.46 -16.46
N ILE A 485 -16.42 -18.99 -17.71
CA ILE A 485 -16.53 -19.87 -18.88
C ILE A 485 -15.26 -20.72 -19.01
N GLN A 486 -14.08 -20.15 -18.84
CA GLN A 486 -12.81 -20.87 -18.84
C GLN A 486 -12.72 -21.88 -17.68
N ALA A 487 -13.34 -21.57 -16.53
CA ALA A 487 -13.48 -22.49 -15.42
C ALA A 487 -14.52 -23.62 -15.68
N HIS A 488 -15.08 -23.70 -16.87
CA HIS A 488 -16.12 -24.66 -17.26
C HIS A 488 -17.33 -24.65 -16.30
N ILE A 489 -17.79 -23.47 -15.88
CA ILE A 489 -18.89 -23.30 -14.93
C ILE A 489 -20.16 -24.01 -15.37
N HIS A 490 -20.37 -24.18 -16.68
CA HIS A 490 -21.53 -24.92 -17.24
C HIS A 490 -21.58 -26.39 -16.82
N GLU A 491 -20.42 -26.99 -16.56
CA GLU A 491 -20.26 -28.41 -16.22
C GLU A 491 -19.96 -28.61 -14.72
N ALA A 492 -19.70 -27.51 -13.98
CA ALA A 492 -19.35 -27.55 -12.57
C ALA A 492 -20.54 -27.97 -11.70
N ALA A 493 -20.36 -28.82 -10.71
CA ALA A 493 -21.41 -29.19 -9.77
C ALA A 493 -21.73 -28.04 -8.81
N ILE A 494 -20.70 -27.34 -8.35
CA ILE A 494 -20.84 -26.34 -7.29
C ILE A 494 -19.80 -25.21 -7.47
N LEU A 495 -20.20 -23.99 -7.13
CA LEU A 495 -19.34 -22.81 -7.03
C LEU A 495 -19.12 -22.47 -5.56
N VAL A 496 -17.89 -22.52 -5.12
CA VAL A 496 -17.48 -22.18 -3.76
C VAL A 496 -16.70 -20.87 -3.77
N LEU A 497 -17.18 -19.87 -3.02
CA LEU A 497 -16.52 -18.59 -2.88
C LEU A 497 -15.79 -18.54 -1.53
N ALA A 498 -14.45 -18.37 -1.58
CA ALA A 498 -13.60 -18.30 -0.39
C ALA A 498 -12.98 -16.90 -0.20
N ILE A 499 -13.66 -15.86 -0.71
CA ILE A 499 -13.28 -14.46 -0.61
C ILE A 499 -14.11 -13.75 0.47
N GLU A 500 -13.53 -12.69 1.08
CA GLU A 500 -14.16 -11.99 2.21
C GLU A 500 -15.11 -10.86 1.78
N ASN A 501 -14.94 -10.34 0.55
CA ASN A 501 -15.74 -9.23 0.05
C ASN A 501 -17.13 -9.71 -0.42
N GLU A 502 -18.16 -9.44 0.37
CA GLU A 502 -19.54 -9.84 0.09
C GLU A 502 -20.08 -9.24 -1.21
N ILE A 503 -19.79 -7.97 -1.51
CA ILE A 503 -20.25 -7.31 -2.73
C ILE A 503 -19.71 -8.02 -3.96
N LEU A 504 -18.44 -8.41 -3.90
CA LEU A 504 -17.79 -9.16 -4.97
C LEU A 504 -18.40 -10.56 -5.10
N CYS A 505 -18.64 -11.25 -3.99
CA CYS A 505 -19.30 -12.54 -3.97
C CYS A 505 -20.69 -12.49 -4.63
N ARG A 506 -21.52 -11.52 -4.29
CA ARG A 506 -22.85 -11.34 -4.88
C ARG A 506 -22.78 -11.17 -6.40
N LYS A 507 -21.82 -10.36 -6.89
CA LYS A 507 -21.62 -10.14 -8.32
C LYS A 507 -21.16 -11.41 -9.05
N ILE A 508 -20.27 -12.20 -8.43
CA ILE A 508 -19.81 -13.48 -8.97
C ILE A 508 -20.98 -14.48 -9.05
N VAL A 509 -21.80 -14.57 -7.99
CA VAL A 509 -23.00 -15.43 -7.98
C VAL A 509 -23.98 -15.02 -9.08
N GLU A 510 -24.23 -13.72 -9.24
CA GLU A 510 -25.09 -13.20 -10.32
C GLU A 510 -24.57 -13.60 -11.70
N THR A 511 -23.27 -13.38 -11.96
CA THR A 511 -22.61 -13.77 -13.21
C THR A 511 -22.68 -15.28 -13.43
N ALA A 512 -22.40 -16.09 -12.42
CA ALA A 512 -22.46 -17.55 -12.50
C ALA A 512 -23.88 -18.05 -12.80
N LYS A 513 -24.91 -17.45 -12.20
CA LYS A 513 -26.32 -17.80 -12.47
C LYS A 513 -26.80 -17.39 -13.85
N ILE A 514 -26.28 -16.30 -14.42
CA ILE A 514 -26.53 -15.94 -15.82
C ILE A 514 -25.96 -17.02 -16.75
N LEU A 515 -24.78 -17.56 -16.44
CA LEU A 515 -24.14 -18.61 -17.23
C LEU A 515 -24.78 -19.98 -17.02
N ARG A 516 -25.10 -20.31 -15.77
CA ARG A 516 -25.76 -21.58 -15.36
C ARG A 516 -26.77 -21.34 -14.24
N PRO A 517 -28.05 -21.19 -14.56
CA PRO A 517 -29.10 -20.89 -13.57
C PRO A 517 -29.26 -21.93 -12.45
N THR A 518 -28.84 -23.19 -12.68
CA THR A 518 -28.96 -24.31 -11.74
C THR A 518 -27.71 -24.55 -10.92
N ILE A 519 -26.68 -23.69 -11.01
CA ILE A 519 -25.43 -23.87 -10.25
C ILE A 519 -25.68 -23.71 -8.74
N GLU A 520 -25.26 -24.68 -7.96
CA GLU A 520 -25.23 -24.53 -6.52
C GLU A 520 -24.09 -23.61 -6.11
N THR A 521 -24.37 -22.67 -5.22
CA THR A 521 -23.40 -21.67 -4.78
C THR A 521 -23.23 -21.69 -3.27
N VAL A 522 -22.00 -21.63 -2.82
CA VAL A 522 -21.62 -21.61 -1.40
C VAL A 522 -20.73 -20.40 -1.15
N MET A 523 -21.05 -19.62 -0.12
CA MET A 523 -20.26 -18.45 0.23
C MET A 523 -20.28 -18.13 1.74
N PRO A 524 -19.31 -17.38 2.26
CA PRO A 524 -19.38 -16.85 3.62
C PRO A 524 -20.41 -15.73 3.72
N ALA A 525 -20.98 -15.54 4.92
CA ALA A 525 -21.82 -14.42 5.30
C ALA A 525 -21.27 -13.79 6.58
N GLU A 526 -21.47 -12.48 6.77
CA GLU A 526 -20.97 -11.79 7.96
C GLU A 526 -21.78 -12.15 9.21
N ASN A 527 -23.10 -12.29 9.07
CA ASN A 527 -24.02 -12.56 10.15
C ASN A 527 -25.23 -13.37 9.67
N GLU A 528 -26.11 -13.78 10.60
CA GLU A 528 -27.32 -14.55 10.28
C GLU A 528 -28.33 -13.80 9.38
N GLU A 529 -28.43 -12.48 9.52
CA GLU A 529 -29.37 -11.68 8.70
C GLU A 529 -28.92 -11.69 7.25
N ASP A 530 -27.61 -11.49 7.02
CA ASP A 530 -27.01 -11.56 5.69
C ASP A 530 -27.12 -12.97 5.10
N ALA A 531 -26.90 -14.01 5.91
CA ALA A 531 -27.04 -15.39 5.45
C ALA A 531 -28.48 -15.69 4.99
N LYS A 532 -29.50 -15.14 5.68
CA LYS A 532 -30.91 -15.26 5.27
C LYS A 532 -31.18 -14.48 3.98
N ALA A 533 -30.64 -13.26 3.86
CA ALA A 533 -30.78 -12.45 2.64
C ALA A 533 -30.14 -13.14 1.43
N LEU A 534 -28.92 -13.67 1.58
CA LEU A 534 -28.21 -14.40 0.54
C LEU A 534 -28.96 -15.66 0.06
N LYS A 535 -29.56 -16.40 1.00
CA LYS A 535 -30.42 -17.55 0.65
C LYS A 535 -31.69 -17.11 -0.11
N ALA A 536 -32.27 -15.97 0.24
CA ALA A 536 -33.40 -15.40 -0.48
C ALA A 536 -33.01 -14.98 -1.91
N ASP A 537 -31.77 -14.50 -2.12
CA ASP A 537 -31.17 -14.19 -3.42
C ASP A 537 -30.74 -15.45 -4.19
N GLY A 538 -31.03 -16.65 -3.62
CA GLY A 538 -30.84 -17.94 -4.26
C GLY A 538 -29.44 -18.53 -4.10
N VAL A 539 -28.64 -18.11 -3.13
CA VAL A 539 -27.43 -18.82 -2.70
C VAL A 539 -27.84 -20.12 -2.04
N ALA A 540 -27.25 -21.25 -2.45
CA ALA A 540 -27.64 -22.56 -1.91
C ALA A 540 -27.28 -22.69 -0.44
N GLN A 541 -26.08 -22.22 -0.04
CA GLN A 541 -25.66 -22.23 1.35
C GLN A 541 -24.76 -21.04 1.67
N ALA A 542 -25.10 -20.30 2.73
CA ALA A 542 -24.30 -19.24 3.31
C ALA A 542 -23.84 -19.66 4.72
N PHE A 543 -22.56 -19.51 5.01
CA PHE A 543 -21.94 -19.89 6.27
C PHE A 543 -21.50 -18.65 7.06
N VAL A 544 -21.92 -18.57 8.32
CA VAL A 544 -21.47 -17.54 9.27
C VAL A 544 -20.28 -18.12 10.06
N PRO A 545 -19.06 -17.58 9.90
CA PRO A 545 -17.87 -18.17 10.51
C PRO A 545 -17.92 -18.24 12.03
N ASP A 546 -18.42 -17.19 12.69
CA ASP A 546 -18.48 -17.11 14.15
C ASP A 546 -19.46 -18.13 14.74
N GLU A 547 -20.57 -18.39 14.06
CA GLU A 547 -21.52 -19.44 14.47
C GLU A 547 -20.92 -20.83 14.36
N LEU A 548 -20.25 -21.13 13.25
CA LEU A 548 -19.60 -22.41 13.04
C LEU A 548 -18.49 -22.65 14.07
N LEU A 549 -17.71 -21.62 14.37
CA LEU A 549 -16.68 -21.67 15.41
C LEU A 549 -17.31 -21.93 16.79
N ALA A 550 -18.36 -21.19 17.13
CA ALA A 550 -19.09 -21.40 18.40
C ALA A 550 -19.66 -22.81 18.51
N GLN A 551 -20.31 -23.33 17.45
CA GLN A 551 -20.82 -24.70 17.39
C GLN A 551 -19.69 -25.73 17.55
N ALA A 552 -18.56 -25.57 16.89
CA ALA A 552 -17.40 -26.45 17.00
C ALA A 552 -16.83 -26.46 18.43
N ILE A 553 -16.75 -25.30 19.08
CA ILE A 553 -16.30 -25.17 20.48
C ILE A 553 -17.29 -25.90 21.41
N VAL A 554 -18.59 -25.65 21.26
CA VAL A 554 -19.62 -26.32 22.06
C VAL A 554 -19.56 -27.84 21.87
N GLN A 555 -19.48 -28.32 20.63
CA GLN A 555 -19.40 -29.74 20.32
C GLN A 555 -18.15 -30.39 20.95
N PHE A 556 -16.99 -29.75 20.84
CA PHE A 556 -15.78 -30.24 21.50
C PHE A 556 -15.92 -30.27 23.02
N THR A 557 -16.48 -29.21 23.62
CA THR A 557 -16.69 -29.10 25.06
C THR A 557 -17.62 -30.22 25.52
N MET A 558 -18.78 -30.38 24.86
CA MET A 558 -19.76 -31.44 25.21
C MET A 558 -19.18 -32.85 25.06
N SER A 559 -18.32 -33.08 24.08
CA SER A 559 -17.64 -34.38 23.92
C SER A 559 -16.72 -34.72 25.09
N ARG A 560 -16.18 -33.72 25.80
CA ARG A 560 -15.38 -33.93 27.01
C ARG A 560 -16.27 -34.24 28.23
N PHE A 561 -17.35 -33.49 28.42
CA PHE A 561 -18.29 -33.73 29.50
C PHE A 561 -19.00 -35.08 29.32
N GLY A 562 -19.35 -35.49 28.11
CA GLY A 562 -19.92 -36.81 27.83
C GLY A 562 -18.99 -37.96 28.23
N LYS A 563 -17.69 -37.83 27.94
CA LYS A 563 -16.67 -38.82 28.36
C LYS A 563 -16.46 -38.87 29.88
N GLU A 564 -16.54 -37.73 30.58
CA GLU A 564 -16.47 -37.71 32.04
C GLU A 564 -17.67 -38.35 32.69
N SER A 565 -18.88 -38.10 32.18
CA SER A 565 -20.12 -38.73 32.66
C SER A 565 -20.12 -40.26 32.46
N GLU A 566 -19.58 -40.72 31.31
CA GLU A 566 -19.48 -42.16 31.02
C GLU A 566 -18.41 -42.84 31.91
N ASN A 567 -17.25 -42.20 32.10
CA ASN A 567 -16.23 -42.66 33.01
C ASN A 567 -16.69 -42.66 34.49
N GLN A 568 -17.53 -41.69 34.85
CA GLN A 568 -18.08 -41.62 36.21
C GLN A 568 -19.12 -42.76 36.45
N LYS A 569 -19.98 -43.06 35.47
CA LYS A 569 -20.88 -44.21 35.53
C LYS A 569 -20.15 -45.55 35.65
N ILE A 570 -19.09 -45.74 34.85
CA ILE A 570 -18.24 -46.93 34.90
C ILE A 570 -17.61 -47.08 36.31
N ARG A 571 -17.09 -46.00 36.90
CA ARG A 571 -16.52 -46.02 38.25
C ARG A 571 -17.56 -46.28 39.35
N GLU A 572 -18.77 -45.79 39.19
CA GLU A 572 -19.88 -46.03 40.10
C GLU A 572 -20.35 -47.50 40.02
N GLU A 573 -20.45 -48.08 38.80
CA GLU A 573 -20.75 -49.50 38.57
C GLU A 573 -19.66 -50.41 39.15
N GLU A 574 -18.36 -50.13 38.90
CA GLU A 574 -17.26 -50.86 39.50
C GLU A 574 -17.21 -50.78 41.04
N ALA A 575 -17.59 -49.61 41.60
CA ALA A 575 -17.67 -49.42 43.05
C ALA A 575 -18.86 -50.18 43.68
N GLU A 576 -19.99 -50.26 42.97
CA GLU A 576 -21.13 -51.09 43.41
C GLU A 576 -20.83 -52.59 43.32
N GLU A 577 -20.17 -53.05 42.23
CA GLU A 577 -19.74 -54.44 42.13
C GLU A 577 -18.75 -54.81 43.25
N ARG A 578 -17.78 -53.98 43.56
CA ARG A 578 -16.86 -54.21 44.72
C ARG A 578 -17.60 -54.32 46.03
N LYS A 579 -18.58 -53.44 46.29
CA LYS A 579 -19.39 -53.49 47.48
C LYS A 579 -20.29 -54.74 47.51
N ALA A 580 -20.78 -55.22 46.39
CA ALA A 580 -21.57 -56.45 46.28
C ALA A 580 -20.71 -57.68 46.54
N VAL A 581 -19.47 -57.73 46.03
CA VAL A 581 -18.49 -58.80 46.31
C VAL A 581 -18.07 -58.82 47.79
N GLU A 582 -17.86 -57.68 48.40
CA GLU A 582 -17.56 -57.58 49.87
C GLU A 582 -18.77 -58.00 50.73
N ARG A 583 -20.03 -57.77 50.31
CA ARG A 583 -21.22 -58.22 51.03
C ARG A 583 -21.53 -59.70 50.79
N GLY A 584 -21.04 -60.29 49.71
CA GLY A 584 -21.23 -61.73 49.45
C GLY A 584 -20.11 -62.62 50.02
N ALA A 585 -19.09 -62.05 50.61
CA ALA A 585 -17.98 -62.75 51.25
C ALA A 585 -18.11 -62.86 52.79
N LEU A 586 -19.25 -62.43 53.32
CA LEU A 586 -19.69 -62.67 54.68
C LEU A 586 -20.89 -63.63 54.67
#